data_d543d103a8e9469918686a12caedd233
#
_entry.id   d543d103a8e9469918686a12caedd233
#
_cell.length_a   1.000
_cell.length_b   1.000
_cell.length_c   1.000
_cell.angle_alpha   90.00
_cell.angle_beta   90.00
_cell.angle_gamma   90.00
#
_symmetry.space_group_name_H-M   'P 1'
#
loop_
_entity.id
_entity.type
_entity.pdbx_description
1 polymer ?
#
loop_
_entity_poly.entity_id
_entity_poly.type
_entity_poly.pdbx_seq_one_letter_code
_entity_poly.pdbx_strand_id
1 'polypeptide(L)'
;MSIKLGVAPIAWSNDDMPELGGDTSLEQCLEEASKAGFSGIESGGKFPKNSKELIPKLQKENLKLCSGWYGAHLLKNTAKEEFILMRDQLNLFKDCNAPCIVFAEVTDSVQGDPDIPLSKRPKLNDDDWKKFISRINEISKMMIDEGMPLAYHHHMGTVIETENEITRLIESTNDNVKLLIDTGHMLFAQGNFVNLAKNFGERLIHVHCKDIRKNVIENSLKNDSTFRQAFLDGAFTVPGDGYIDYKPFLKVLKENNYNGWLVVEAEQDPSKANP
;
A
#
# COMPACT_ATOMS: atom_id res chain seq x y z
N MET A 1 -4.71 -21.45 -7.60
CA MET A 1 -4.83 -20.01 -7.29
C MET A 1 -5.90 -19.85 -6.22
N SER A 2 -5.55 -19.36 -5.04
CA SER A 2 -6.49 -19.04 -3.95
C SER A 2 -6.38 -17.55 -3.65
N ILE A 3 -7.12 -16.75 -4.42
CA ILE A 3 -7.21 -15.30 -4.19
C ILE A 3 -8.21 -15.04 -3.08
N LYS A 4 -7.87 -14.12 -2.19
CA LYS A 4 -8.74 -13.59 -1.15
C LYS A 4 -9.01 -12.12 -1.45
N LEU A 5 -10.22 -11.66 -1.19
CA LEU A 5 -10.59 -10.25 -1.36
C LEU A 5 -10.51 -9.54 -0.02
N GLY A 6 -9.76 -8.47 0.01
CA GLY A 6 -9.63 -7.55 1.13
C GLY A 6 -9.99 -6.13 0.74
N VAL A 7 -10.08 -5.25 1.73
CA VAL A 7 -10.32 -3.82 1.53
C VAL A 7 -9.44 -3.00 2.47
N ALA A 8 -8.98 -1.85 2.01
CA ALA A 8 -8.31 -0.88 2.85
C ALA A 8 -9.35 0.06 3.50
N PRO A 9 -9.20 0.40 4.79
CA PRO A 9 -10.16 1.26 5.49
C PRO A 9 -10.15 2.71 5.03
N ILE A 10 -9.21 3.09 4.16
CA ILE A 10 -9.03 4.44 3.65
C ILE A 10 -10.27 4.98 2.90
N ALA A 11 -11.13 4.09 2.40
CA ALA A 11 -12.40 4.47 1.79
C ALA A 11 -13.40 5.08 2.80
N TRP A 12 -13.33 4.69 4.07
CA TRP A 12 -14.19 5.17 5.17
C TRP A 12 -13.58 6.32 5.95
N SER A 13 -12.26 6.30 6.15
CA SER A 13 -11.53 7.34 6.86
C SER A 13 -10.09 7.39 6.39
N ASN A 14 -9.58 8.59 6.14
CA ASN A 14 -8.22 8.78 5.67
C ASN A 14 -7.30 9.14 6.85
N ASP A 15 -6.22 8.38 7.02
CA ASP A 15 -5.27 8.58 8.13
C ASP A 15 -4.38 9.82 7.90
N ASP A 16 -4.12 10.18 6.63
CA ASP A 16 -3.35 11.38 6.25
C ASP A 16 -4.21 12.65 6.24
N MET A 17 -5.55 12.48 6.18
CA MET A 17 -6.54 13.56 6.19
C MET A 17 -7.68 13.22 7.15
N PRO A 18 -7.46 13.32 8.47
CA PRO A 18 -8.43 12.89 9.48
C PRO A 18 -9.80 13.57 9.42
N GLU A 19 -9.89 14.72 8.74
CA GLU A 19 -11.15 15.40 8.45
C GLU A 19 -12.04 14.63 7.45
N LEU A 20 -11.47 13.70 6.68
CA LEU A 20 -12.22 12.86 5.75
C LEU A 20 -12.65 11.56 6.43
N GLY A 21 -13.95 11.44 6.70
CA GLY A 21 -14.53 10.27 7.36
C GLY A 21 -14.19 10.15 8.85
N GLY A 22 -13.80 11.26 9.50
CA GLY A 22 -13.44 11.27 10.93
C GLY A 22 -14.53 10.72 11.84
N ASP A 23 -15.80 10.93 11.50
CA ASP A 23 -16.96 10.48 12.26
C ASP A 23 -17.32 8.99 12.04
N THR A 24 -16.77 8.34 11.00
CA THR A 24 -17.01 6.92 10.75
C THR A 24 -16.30 6.07 11.82
N SER A 25 -17.06 5.26 12.55
CA SER A 25 -16.49 4.37 13.56
C SER A 25 -15.79 3.16 12.94
N LEU A 26 -14.84 2.57 13.68
CA LEU A 26 -14.21 1.31 13.26
C LEU A 26 -15.26 0.21 13.11
N GLU A 27 -16.21 0.13 14.02
CA GLU A 27 -17.29 -0.87 14.01
C GLU A 27 -18.11 -0.78 12.72
N GLN A 28 -18.46 0.43 12.28
CA GLN A 28 -19.16 0.65 11.02
C GLN A 28 -18.31 0.20 9.84
N CYS A 29 -17.04 0.58 9.79
CA CYS A 29 -16.12 0.19 8.72
C CYS A 29 -16.01 -1.34 8.60
N LEU A 30 -15.85 -2.06 9.73
CA LEU A 30 -15.76 -3.51 9.75
C LEU A 30 -17.08 -4.18 9.31
N GLU A 31 -18.22 -3.71 9.80
CA GLU A 31 -19.53 -4.23 9.43
C GLU A 31 -19.83 -4.05 7.94
N GLU A 32 -19.56 -2.85 7.39
CA GLU A 32 -19.79 -2.55 5.98
C GLU A 32 -18.82 -3.34 5.07
N ALA A 33 -17.54 -3.46 5.43
CA ALA A 33 -16.58 -4.29 4.71
C ALA A 33 -17.04 -5.78 4.66
N SER A 34 -17.52 -6.31 5.77
CA SER A 34 -18.09 -7.67 5.84
C SER A 34 -19.35 -7.82 4.99
N LYS A 35 -20.30 -6.87 5.07
CA LYS A 35 -21.52 -6.86 4.27
C LYS A 35 -21.25 -6.75 2.76
N ALA A 36 -20.20 -6.04 2.36
CA ALA A 36 -19.76 -5.94 0.98
C ALA A 36 -19.14 -7.26 0.46
N GLY A 37 -18.90 -8.24 1.35
CA GLY A 37 -18.40 -9.57 0.99
C GLY A 37 -16.88 -9.71 1.03
N PHE A 38 -16.16 -8.75 1.59
CA PHE A 38 -14.73 -8.89 1.84
C PHE A 38 -14.45 -9.93 2.94
N SER A 39 -13.35 -10.64 2.79
CA SER A 39 -12.90 -11.64 3.78
C SER A 39 -11.72 -11.13 4.64
N GLY A 40 -11.23 -9.94 4.35
CA GLY A 40 -10.16 -9.30 5.11
C GLY A 40 -10.18 -7.78 4.96
N ILE A 41 -9.46 -7.14 5.87
CA ILE A 41 -9.30 -5.69 5.91
C ILE A 41 -7.87 -5.35 6.31
N GLU A 42 -7.33 -4.25 5.80
CA GLU A 42 -6.05 -3.71 6.26
C GLU A 42 -6.20 -2.89 7.54
N SER A 43 -5.14 -2.78 8.30
CA SER A 43 -5.11 -1.93 9.49
C SER A 43 -5.07 -0.46 9.08
N GLY A 44 -5.76 0.38 9.83
CA GLY A 44 -5.71 1.85 9.72
C GLY A 44 -5.60 2.51 11.08
N GLY A 45 -5.58 3.84 11.11
CA GLY A 45 -5.35 4.64 12.32
C GLY A 45 -6.37 4.43 13.44
N LYS A 46 -7.61 4.07 13.10
CA LYS A 46 -8.68 3.78 14.07
C LYS A 46 -8.60 2.38 14.69
N PHE A 47 -7.72 1.53 14.19
CA PHE A 47 -7.60 0.14 14.68
C PHE A 47 -6.89 0.08 16.02
N PRO A 48 -7.35 -0.78 16.98
CA PRO A 48 -6.65 -1.03 18.22
C PRO A 48 -5.20 -1.43 18.00
N LYS A 49 -4.31 -0.92 18.82
CA LYS A 49 -2.87 -1.20 18.74
C LYS A 49 -2.44 -2.46 19.50
N ASN A 50 -3.42 -3.24 19.99
CA ASN A 50 -3.15 -4.52 20.65
C ASN A 50 -4.11 -5.61 20.13
N SER A 51 -3.59 -6.83 20.08
CA SER A 51 -4.29 -7.99 19.52
C SER A 51 -5.51 -8.43 20.35
N LYS A 52 -5.50 -8.23 21.66
CA LYS A 52 -6.62 -8.61 22.54
C LYS A 52 -7.89 -7.83 22.26
N GLU A 53 -7.76 -6.59 21.79
CA GLU A 53 -8.89 -5.76 21.37
C GLU A 53 -9.24 -5.93 19.90
N LEU A 54 -8.23 -6.06 19.04
CA LEU A 54 -8.44 -6.12 17.59
C LEU A 54 -9.04 -7.47 17.14
N ILE A 55 -8.49 -8.58 17.61
CA ILE A 55 -8.94 -9.92 17.18
C ILE A 55 -10.46 -10.15 17.39
N PRO A 56 -11.04 -9.84 18.57
CA PRO A 56 -12.49 -10.01 18.77
C PRO A 56 -13.34 -9.15 17.81
N LYS A 57 -12.89 -7.93 17.48
CA LYS A 57 -13.60 -7.05 16.54
C LYS A 57 -13.60 -7.64 15.12
N LEU A 58 -12.45 -8.11 14.65
CA LEU A 58 -12.34 -8.77 13.35
C LEU A 58 -13.15 -10.07 13.29
N GLN A 59 -13.08 -10.88 14.34
CA GLN A 59 -13.83 -12.14 14.42
C GLN A 59 -15.35 -11.94 14.40
N LYS A 60 -15.84 -10.90 15.08
CA LYS A 60 -17.27 -10.56 15.10
C LYS A 60 -17.83 -10.37 13.68
N GLU A 61 -17.03 -9.76 12.80
CA GLU A 61 -17.42 -9.48 11.41
C GLU A 61 -16.88 -10.52 10.41
N ASN A 62 -16.30 -11.64 10.88
CA ASN A 62 -15.67 -12.68 10.05
C ASN A 62 -14.55 -12.16 9.13
N LEU A 63 -13.89 -11.09 9.51
CA LEU A 63 -12.77 -10.50 8.78
C LEU A 63 -11.42 -11.00 9.31
N LYS A 64 -10.41 -11.01 8.44
CA LYS A 64 -9.01 -11.24 8.78
C LYS A 64 -8.22 -9.96 8.60
N LEU A 65 -7.18 -9.76 9.41
CA LEU A 65 -6.20 -8.74 9.10
C LEU A 65 -5.38 -9.20 7.91
N CYS A 66 -5.44 -8.49 6.78
CA CYS A 66 -4.72 -8.88 5.58
C CYS A 66 -3.39 -8.16 5.41
N SER A 67 -3.19 -7.03 6.09
CA SER A 67 -1.96 -6.24 6.07
C SER A 67 -2.20 -4.89 6.79
N GLY A 68 -1.28 -3.94 6.61
CA GLY A 68 -1.41 -2.54 6.99
C GLY A 68 -0.10 -1.79 6.73
N TRP A 69 -0.22 -0.49 6.59
CA TRP A 69 0.87 0.40 6.22
C TRP A 69 1.91 0.58 7.32
N TYR A 70 3.19 0.59 6.93
CA TYR A 70 4.32 1.05 7.73
C TYR A 70 5.21 1.99 6.89
N GLY A 71 5.28 3.25 7.28
CA GLY A 71 6.16 4.25 6.67
C GLY A 71 7.53 4.23 7.34
N ALA A 72 8.52 3.72 6.65
CA ALA A 72 9.89 3.58 7.14
C ALA A 72 10.77 4.79 6.77
N HIS A 73 11.80 5.02 7.57
CA HIS A 73 12.79 6.06 7.36
C HIS A 73 14.21 5.49 7.22
N LEU A 74 14.39 4.47 6.35
CA LEU A 74 15.68 3.80 6.14
C LEU A 74 16.77 4.70 5.55
N LEU A 75 16.42 5.84 4.97
CA LEU A 75 17.42 6.84 4.55
C LEU A 75 18.02 7.60 5.74
N LYS A 76 17.31 7.68 6.86
CA LYS A 76 17.76 8.31 8.12
C LYS A 76 18.21 7.26 9.11
N ASN A 77 17.37 6.30 9.44
CA ASN A 77 17.60 5.27 10.44
C ASN A 77 18.39 4.09 9.87
N THR A 78 19.19 3.42 10.69
CA THR A 78 19.72 2.09 10.37
C THR A 78 18.59 1.05 10.35
N ALA A 79 18.80 -0.09 9.70
CA ALA A 79 17.83 -1.19 9.68
C ALA A 79 17.44 -1.67 11.09
N LYS A 80 18.39 -1.66 12.03
CA LYS A 80 18.15 -2.07 13.42
C LYS A 80 17.30 -1.06 14.19
N GLU A 81 17.57 0.22 14.03
CA GLU A 81 16.76 1.29 14.63
C GLU A 81 15.33 1.23 14.10
N GLU A 82 15.16 1.13 12.78
CA GLU A 82 13.86 1.03 12.14
C GLU A 82 13.09 -0.23 12.59
N PHE A 83 13.78 -1.35 12.70
CA PHE A 83 13.20 -2.60 13.18
C PHE A 83 12.73 -2.53 14.64
N ILE A 84 13.41 -1.74 15.49
CA ILE A 84 12.95 -1.47 16.87
C ILE A 84 11.68 -0.62 16.85
N LEU A 85 11.64 0.41 16.00
CA LEU A 85 10.48 1.31 15.87
C LEU A 85 9.21 0.59 15.40
N MET A 86 9.34 -0.38 14.50
CA MET A 86 8.19 -1.15 13.99
C MET A 86 7.75 -2.33 14.87
N ARG A 87 8.47 -2.63 15.97
CA ARG A 87 8.30 -3.85 16.77
C ARG A 87 6.85 -4.08 17.25
N ASP A 88 6.19 -3.04 17.71
CA ASP A 88 4.83 -3.16 18.26
C ASP A 88 3.82 -3.52 17.15
N GLN A 89 3.95 -2.90 15.98
CA GLN A 89 3.10 -3.22 14.82
C GLN A 89 3.39 -4.63 14.29
N LEU A 90 4.66 -5.03 14.23
CA LEU A 90 5.06 -6.36 13.82
C LEU A 90 4.44 -7.43 14.75
N ASN A 91 4.52 -7.22 16.06
CA ASN A 91 3.92 -8.14 17.05
C ASN A 91 2.40 -8.20 16.90
N LEU A 92 1.72 -7.06 16.76
CA LEU A 92 0.28 -6.99 16.52
C LEU A 92 -0.12 -7.80 15.28
N PHE A 93 0.62 -7.64 14.18
CA PHE A 93 0.30 -8.31 12.91
C PHE A 93 0.57 -9.81 13.00
N LYS A 94 1.63 -10.23 13.69
CA LYS A 94 1.88 -11.67 13.99
C LYS A 94 0.75 -12.28 14.79
N ASP A 95 0.31 -11.63 15.86
CA ASP A 95 -0.79 -12.10 16.70
C ASP A 95 -2.10 -12.21 15.91
N CYS A 96 -2.34 -11.30 14.97
CA CYS A 96 -3.52 -11.31 14.09
C CYS A 96 -3.36 -12.24 12.88
N ASN A 97 -2.24 -12.92 12.72
CA ASN A 97 -1.91 -13.77 11.56
C ASN A 97 -1.97 -13.03 10.21
N ALA A 98 -1.59 -11.76 10.18
CA ALA A 98 -1.44 -11.02 8.94
C ALA A 98 -0.29 -11.62 8.10
N PRO A 99 -0.43 -11.73 6.76
CA PRO A 99 0.58 -12.38 5.92
C PRO A 99 1.81 -11.52 5.65
N CYS A 100 1.70 -10.20 5.77
CA CYS A 100 2.79 -9.26 5.51
C CYS A 100 2.52 -7.89 6.15
N ILE A 101 3.54 -7.04 6.13
CA ILE A 101 3.43 -5.59 6.39
C ILE A 101 3.62 -4.87 5.06
N VAL A 102 2.70 -3.97 4.72
CA VAL A 102 2.86 -3.01 3.60
C VAL A 102 3.89 -1.99 4.02
N PHE A 103 5.02 -1.95 3.33
CA PHE A 103 6.21 -1.21 3.74
C PHE A 103 6.62 -0.20 2.66
N ALA A 104 6.75 1.07 3.00
CA ALA A 104 7.26 2.09 2.10
C ALA A 104 8.37 2.91 2.77
N GLU A 105 9.33 3.37 1.98
CA GLU A 105 10.32 4.37 2.41
C GLU A 105 9.72 5.76 2.23
N VAL A 106 9.49 6.47 3.32
CA VAL A 106 8.79 7.76 3.33
C VAL A 106 9.65 8.94 3.79
N THR A 107 10.97 8.76 3.88
CA THR A 107 11.86 9.86 4.23
C THR A 107 11.68 11.02 3.25
N ASP A 108 11.31 12.18 3.80
CA ASP A 108 11.09 13.42 3.06
C ASP A 108 10.05 13.30 1.92
N SER A 109 9.13 12.31 2.01
CA SER A 109 8.04 12.15 1.04
C SER A 109 7.09 13.35 1.04
N VAL A 110 6.50 13.61 -0.13
CA VAL A 110 5.54 14.73 -0.30
C VAL A 110 4.08 14.27 -0.38
N GLN A 111 3.83 12.97 -0.16
CA GLN A 111 2.48 12.40 -0.30
C GLN A 111 1.44 13.04 0.63
N GLY A 112 1.82 13.37 1.87
CA GLY A 112 0.94 14.02 2.85
C GLY A 112 1.00 15.56 2.83
N ASP A 113 1.88 16.16 2.02
CA ASP A 113 2.08 17.61 2.01
C ASP A 113 1.04 18.30 1.13
N PRO A 114 0.25 19.26 1.65
CA PRO A 114 -0.79 19.93 0.88
C PRO A 114 -0.24 20.95 -0.14
N ASP A 115 1.01 21.39 0.04
CA ASP A 115 1.58 22.52 -0.69
C ASP A 115 2.68 22.12 -1.67
N ILE A 116 3.30 20.94 -1.49
CA ILE A 116 4.41 20.48 -2.32
C ILE A 116 3.91 19.63 -3.48
N PRO A 117 4.13 20.04 -4.74
CA PRO A 117 3.70 19.29 -5.91
C PRO A 117 4.50 18.00 -6.09
N LEU A 118 3.88 16.99 -6.75
CA LEU A 118 4.47 15.68 -6.98
C LEU A 118 5.82 15.72 -7.71
N SER A 119 6.04 16.68 -8.59
CA SER A 119 7.35 16.84 -9.28
C SER A 119 8.52 17.11 -8.33
N LYS A 120 8.24 17.57 -7.10
CA LYS A 120 9.22 17.88 -6.06
C LYS A 120 9.51 16.72 -5.11
N ARG A 121 8.94 15.54 -5.37
CA ARG A 121 9.23 14.36 -4.55
C ARG A 121 10.73 14.07 -4.44
N PRO A 122 11.20 13.46 -3.36
CA PRO A 122 12.60 13.10 -3.21
C PRO A 122 13.01 12.05 -4.27
N LYS A 123 14.24 12.15 -4.75
CA LYS A 123 14.86 11.20 -5.69
C LYS A 123 16.20 10.75 -5.14
N LEU A 124 16.46 9.46 -5.16
CA LEU A 124 17.70 8.91 -4.66
C LEU A 124 18.85 9.14 -5.63
N ASN A 125 19.95 9.70 -5.15
CA ASN A 125 21.24 9.65 -5.83
C ASN A 125 21.89 8.27 -5.66
N ASP A 126 23.04 8.01 -6.30
CA ASP A 126 23.65 6.67 -6.26
C ASP A 126 24.13 6.25 -4.87
N ASP A 127 24.52 7.15 -4.01
CA ASP A 127 24.93 6.82 -2.63
C ASP A 127 23.72 6.56 -1.74
N ASP A 128 22.62 7.29 -1.92
CA ASP A 128 21.35 7.01 -1.27
C ASP A 128 20.80 5.64 -1.70
N TRP A 129 20.88 5.29 -2.98
CA TRP A 129 20.52 3.96 -3.48
C TRP A 129 21.32 2.86 -2.80
N LYS A 130 22.66 2.97 -2.72
CA LYS A 130 23.51 1.98 -2.05
C LYS A 130 23.11 1.80 -0.58
N LYS A 131 22.92 2.93 0.12
CA LYS A 131 22.48 2.96 1.51
C LYS A 131 21.12 2.27 1.69
N PHE A 132 20.14 2.66 0.89
CA PHE A 132 18.79 2.13 0.93
C PHE A 132 18.75 0.63 0.66
N ILE A 133 19.41 0.15 -0.41
CA ILE A 133 19.51 -1.27 -0.76
C ILE A 133 20.13 -2.09 0.39
N SER A 134 21.21 -1.60 0.99
CA SER A 134 21.85 -2.28 2.13
C SER A 134 20.88 -2.40 3.30
N ARG A 135 20.20 -1.31 3.67
CA ARG A 135 19.31 -1.27 4.84
C ARG A 135 18.01 -2.04 4.64
N ILE A 136 17.42 -1.97 3.45
CA ILE A 136 16.19 -2.73 3.17
C ILE A 136 16.46 -4.23 3.09
N ASN A 137 17.62 -4.66 2.59
CA ASN A 137 18.04 -6.07 2.64
C ASN A 137 18.22 -6.56 4.08
N GLU A 138 18.81 -5.74 4.95
CA GLU A 138 19.02 -6.08 6.35
C GLU A 138 17.68 -6.17 7.09
N ILE A 139 16.81 -5.16 6.98
CA ILE A 139 15.52 -5.16 7.68
C ILE A 139 14.58 -6.26 7.15
N SER A 140 14.55 -6.51 5.84
CA SER A 140 13.71 -7.57 5.26
C SER A 140 14.13 -8.95 5.79
N LYS A 141 15.44 -9.18 5.96
CA LYS A 141 15.91 -10.41 6.59
C LYS A 141 15.44 -10.52 8.04
N MET A 142 15.59 -9.46 8.84
CA MET A 142 15.12 -9.46 10.23
C MET A 142 13.62 -9.73 10.33
N MET A 143 12.83 -9.17 9.41
CA MET A 143 11.38 -9.39 9.35
C MET A 143 11.02 -10.83 8.95
N ILE A 144 11.71 -11.42 7.98
CA ILE A 144 11.54 -12.84 7.61
C ILE A 144 11.93 -13.77 8.76
N ASP A 145 13.02 -13.49 9.48
CA ASP A 145 13.45 -14.28 10.65
C ASP A 145 12.38 -14.28 11.76
N GLU A 146 11.55 -13.23 11.83
CA GLU A 146 10.38 -13.14 12.72
C GLU A 146 9.09 -13.74 12.10
N GLY A 147 9.15 -14.25 10.88
CA GLY A 147 7.99 -14.82 10.17
C GLY A 147 7.01 -13.79 9.59
N MET A 148 7.43 -12.52 9.45
CA MET A 148 6.61 -11.42 8.92
C MET A 148 7.31 -10.76 7.73
N PRO A 149 7.03 -11.16 6.48
CA PRO A 149 7.62 -10.51 5.32
C PRO A 149 7.12 -9.07 5.14
N LEU A 150 7.99 -8.19 4.65
CA LEU A 150 7.57 -6.91 4.10
C LEU A 150 7.09 -7.07 2.65
N ALA A 151 6.04 -6.35 2.28
CA ALA A 151 5.61 -6.14 0.91
C ALA A 151 5.90 -4.68 0.54
N TYR A 152 6.96 -4.44 -0.25
CA TYR A 152 7.34 -3.06 -0.58
C TYR A 152 6.28 -2.40 -1.44
N HIS A 153 5.75 -1.30 -0.97
CA HIS A 153 4.75 -0.49 -1.64
C HIS A 153 5.41 0.73 -2.30
N HIS A 154 5.40 0.78 -3.63
CA HIS A 154 5.72 1.99 -4.38
C HIS A 154 4.55 2.96 -4.28
N HIS A 155 4.82 4.23 -4.05
CA HIS A 155 3.76 5.21 -3.79
C HIS A 155 4.09 6.56 -4.41
N MET A 156 3.08 7.24 -4.95
CA MET A 156 3.22 8.62 -5.43
C MET A 156 3.78 9.52 -4.34
N GLY A 157 4.73 10.38 -4.71
CA GLY A 157 5.35 11.32 -3.79
C GLY A 157 6.49 10.77 -2.92
N THR A 158 6.84 9.47 -3.04
CA THR A 158 7.94 8.84 -2.31
C THR A 158 9.19 8.68 -3.19
N VAL A 159 10.27 8.13 -2.62
CA VAL A 159 11.54 7.86 -3.34
C VAL A 159 11.42 6.73 -4.36
N ILE A 160 10.46 5.83 -4.20
CA ILE A 160 10.16 4.72 -5.14
C ILE A 160 8.73 4.90 -5.66
N GLU A 161 8.61 5.49 -6.82
CA GLU A 161 7.34 5.84 -7.45
C GLU A 161 7.21 5.20 -8.84
N THR A 162 8.25 5.34 -9.67
CA THR A 162 8.21 4.95 -11.08
C THR A 162 8.54 3.47 -11.30
N GLU A 163 8.09 2.91 -12.44
CA GLU A 163 8.40 1.54 -12.86
C GLU A 163 9.92 1.28 -12.89
N ASN A 164 10.72 2.25 -13.32
CA ASN A 164 12.18 2.12 -13.34
C ASN A 164 12.79 2.06 -11.94
N GLU A 165 12.27 2.85 -10.99
CA GLU A 165 12.74 2.81 -9.60
C GLU A 165 12.37 1.48 -8.92
N ILE A 166 11.17 0.97 -9.19
CA ILE A 166 10.73 -0.35 -8.70
C ILE A 166 11.62 -1.45 -9.29
N THR A 167 11.86 -1.41 -10.59
CA THR A 167 12.74 -2.36 -11.28
C THR A 167 14.14 -2.35 -10.65
N ARG A 168 14.73 -1.16 -10.49
CA ARG A 168 16.05 -1.01 -9.84
C ARG A 168 16.04 -1.56 -8.41
N LEU A 169 15.00 -1.28 -7.64
CA LEU A 169 14.86 -1.79 -6.27
C LEU A 169 14.86 -3.32 -6.27
N ILE A 170 13.99 -3.94 -7.06
CA ILE A 170 13.80 -5.40 -7.03
C ILE A 170 15.02 -6.13 -7.58
N GLU A 171 15.64 -5.63 -8.64
CA GLU A 171 16.87 -6.22 -9.23
C GLU A 171 18.10 -6.04 -8.33
N SER A 172 18.13 -5.01 -7.49
CA SER A 172 19.26 -4.73 -6.59
C SER A 172 19.12 -5.34 -5.19
N THR A 173 17.98 -5.96 -4.87
CA THR A 173 17.70 -6.52 -3.54
C THR A 173 17.60 -8.05 -3.57
N ASN A 174 17.81 -8.67 -2.40
CA ASN A 174 17.62 -10.11 -2.22
C ASN A 174 16.13 -10.48 -2.17
N ASP A 175 15.83 -11.79 -2.22
CA ASP A 175 14.47 -12.32 -2.31
C ASP A 175 13.60 -12.08 -1.06
N ASN A 176 14.17 -11.62 0.05
CA ASN A 176 13.41 -11.28 1.24
C ASN A 176 12.63 -9.97 1.08
N VAL A 177 13.09 -9.07 0.20
CA VAL A 177 12.34 -7.86 -0.14
C VAL A 177 11.23 -8.26 -1.11
N LYS A 178 10.01 -8.41 -0.62
CA LYS A 178 8.85 -8.73 -1.44
C LYS A 178 8.20 -7.47 -2.00
N LEU A 179 7.37 -7.64 -3.01
CA LEU A 179 6.72 -6.54 -3.74
C LEU A 179 5.21 -6.52 -3.45
N LEU A 180 4.69 -5.33 -3.28
CA LEU A 180 3.29 -5.00 -3.47
C LEU A 180 3.16 -4.26 -4.80
N ILE A 181 2.18 -4.63 -5.62
CA ILE A 181 1.80 -3.84 -6.80
C ILE A 181 0.50 -3.11 -6.49
N ASP A 182 0.55 -1.78 -6.55
CA ASP A 182 -0.64 -0.93 -6.56
C ASP A 182 -0.93 -0.48 -7.99
N THR A 183 -2.11 -0.81 -8.49
CA THR A 183 -2.49 -0.55 -9.87
C THR A 183 -2.72 0.94 -10.15
N GLY A 184 -3.25 1.68 -9.19
CA GLY A 184 -3.54 3.11 -9.32
C GLY A 184 -2.28 3.97 -9.24
N HIS A 185 -1.44 3.75 -8.22
CA HIS A 185 -0.18 4.47 -8.11
C HIS A 185 0.74 4.21 -9.30
N MET A 186 0.78 2.97 -9.82
CA MET A 186 1.60 2.67 -10.99
C MET A 186 1.13 3.40 -12.24
N LEU A 187 -0.18 3.46 -12.48
CA LEU A 187 -0.70 4.22 -13.62
C LEU A 187 -0.54 5.74 -13.44
N PHE A 188 -0.69 6.25 -12.23
CA PHE A 188 -0.42 7.66 -11.97
C PHE A 188 1.04 8.01 -12.27
N ALA A 189 1.97 7.13 -11.89
CA ALA A 189 3.39 7.25 -12.24
C ALA A 189 3.70 6.94 -13.72
N GLN A 190 2.67 6.76 -14.58
CA GLN A 190 2.79 6.46 -16.01
C GLN A 190 3.51 5.14 -16.32
N GLY A 191 3.54 4.22 -15.37
CA GLY A 191 4.14 2.88 -15.52
C GLY A 191 3.12 1.80 -15.88
N ASN A 192 3.57 0.56 -15.93
CA ASN A 192 2.77 -0.60 -16.35
C ASN A 192 2.81 -1.71 -15.30
N PHE A 193 1.78 -1.79 -14.46
CA PHE A 193 1.66 -2.80 -13.41
C PHE A 193 1.57 -4.25 -13.95
N VAL A 194 1.07 -4.44 -15.19
CA VAL A 194 1.04 -5.78 -15.83
C VAL A 194 2.45 -6.24 -16.16
N ASN A 195 3.32 -5.34 -16.64
CA ASN A 195 4.73 -5.64 -16.89
C ASN A 195 5.48 -5.95 -15.59
N LEU A 196 5.26 -5.17 -14.54
CA LEU A 196 5.84 -5.45 -13.22
C LEU A 196 5.45 -6.85 -12.72
N ALA A 197 4.17 -7.23 -12.83
CA ALA A 197 3.72 -8.55 -12.44
C ALA A 197 4.33 -9.68 -13.28
N LYS A 198 4.54 -9.47 -14.58
CA LYS A 198 5.22 -10.44 -15.44
C LYS A 198 6.69 -10.63 -15.07
N ASN A 199 7.39 -9.52 -14.80
CA ASN A 199 8.82 -9.53 -14.56
C ASN A 199 9.17 -9.99 -13.14
N PHE A 200 8.33 -9.67 -12.15
CA PHE A 200 8.63 -9.84 -10.72
C PHE A 200 7.57 -10.64 -9.96
N GLY A 201 6.82 -11.50 -10.66
CA GLY A 201 5.72 -12.28 -10.06
C GLY A 201 6.14 -13.16 -8.88
N GLU A 202 7.37 -13.67 -8.85
CA GLU A 202 7.93 -14.46 -7.74
C GLU A 202 8.19 -13.63 -6.46
N ARG A 203 8.32 -12.32 -6.63
CA ARG A 203 8.50 -11.36 -5.53
C ARG A 203 7.16 -10.80 -5.04
N LEU A 204 6.09 -10.92 -5.84
CA LEU A 204 4.78 -10.33 -5.58
C LEU A 204 4.00 -11.14 -4.53
N ILE A 205 3.70 -10.52 -3.38
CA ILE A 205 2.95 -11.16 -2.29
C ILE A 205 1.68 -10.43 -1.89
N HIS A 206 1.51 -9.18 -2.36
CA HIS A 206 0.34 -8.36 -2.03
C HIS A 206 -0.06 -7.49 -3.23
N VAL A 207 -1.34 -7.15 -3.35
CA VAL A 207 -1.84 -6.32 -4.45
C VAL A 207 -2.87 -5.34 -3.93
N HIS A 208 -2.69 -4.06 -4.25
CA HIS A 208 -3.73 -3.05 -4.14
C HIS A 208 -4.42 -2.86 -5.49
N CYS A 209 -5.73 -3.09 -5.49
CA CYS A 209 -6.60 -2.84 -6.62
C CYS A 209 -7.21 -1.44 -6.45
N LYS A 210 -6.50 -0.45 -6.93
CA LYS A 210 -6.88 0.96 -6.92
C LYS A 210 -7.13 1.37 -8.36
N ASP A 211 -8.38 1.70 -8.71
CA ASP A 211 -8.71 2.18 -10.06
C ASP A 211 -8.50 3.69 -10.15
N ILE A 212 -8.46 4.22 -11.35
CA ILE A 212 -8.15 5.62 -11.59
C ILE A 212 -9.16 6.29 -12.54
N ARG A 213 -9.35 7.59 -12.37
CA ARG A 213 -10.00 8.43 -13.38
C ARG A 213 -8.94 9.11 -14.24
N LYS A 214 -8.74 8.58 -15.44
CA LYS A 214 -7.65 8.95 -16.34
C LYS A 214 -7.56 10.46 -16.60
N ASN A 215 -8.70 11.10 -16.88
CA ASN A 215 -8.76 12.54 -17.12
C ASN A 215 -8.33 13.38 -15.91
N VAL A 216 -8.59 12.92 -14.69
CA VAL A 216 -8.16 13.61 -13.47
C VAL A 216 -6.65 13.50 -13.33
N ILE A 217 -6.08 12.30 -13.52
CA ILE A 217 -4.63 12.09 -13.47
C ILE A 217 -3.91 12.92 -14.54
N GLU A 218 -4.38 12.91 -15.79
CA GLU A 218 -3.79 13.71 -16.87
C GLU A 218 -3.80 15.21 -16.52
N ASN A 219 -4.88 15.69 -15.91
CA ASN A 219 -4.99 17.08 -15.47
C ASN A 219 -4.05 17.39 -14.29
N SER A 220 -3.94 16.48 -13.33
CA SER A 220 -3.05 16.62 -12.18
C SER A 220 -1.58 16.67 -12.60
N LEU A 221 -1.17 15.81 -13.53
CA LEU A 221 0.19 15.80 -14.09
C LEU A 221 0.49 17.09 -14.87
N LYS A 222 -0.47 17.55 -15.68
CA LYS A 222 -0.32 18.79 -16.46
C LYS A 222 -0.17 20.02 -15.58
N ASN A 223 -0.87 20.07 -14.46
CA ASN A 223 -0.88 21.21 -13.54
C ASN A 223 0.16 21.07 -12.42
N ASP A 224 0.94 20.00 -12.41
CA ASP A 224 1.88 19.68 -11.33
C ASP A 224 1.22 19.75 -9.94
N SER A 225 0.06 19.09 -9.79
CA SER A 225 -0.73 19.11 -8.58
C SER A 225 0.01 18.42 -7.42
N THR A 226 -0.33 18.78 -6.18
CA THR A 226 0.05 17.97 -5.02
C THR A 226 -0.68 16.63 -5.06
N PHE A 227 -0.16 15.61 -4.37
CA PHE A 227 -0.87 14.32 -4.26
C PHE A 227 -2.24 14.49 -3.61
N ARG A 228 -2.30 15.30 -2.54
CA ARG A 228 -3.53 15.63 -1.85
C ARG A 228 -4.58 16.25 -2.78
N GLN A 229 -4.19 17.20 -3.63
CA GLN A 229 -5.13 17.82 -4.57
C GLN A 229 -5.64 16.81 -5.60
N ALA A 230 -4.75 15.99 -6.17
CA ALA A 230 -5.14 14.94 -7.11
C ALA A 230 -6.14 13.95 -6.51
N PHE A 231 -5.92 13.54 -5.26
CA PHE A 231 -6.82 12.70 -4.50
C PHE A 231 -8.20 13.38 -4.30
N LEU A 232 -8.23 14.63 -3.83
CA LEU A 232 -9.48 15.38 -3.60
C LEU A 232 -10.27 15.66 -4.89
N ASP A 233 -9.57 15.76 -6.02
CA ASP A 233 -10.16 15.87 -7.35
C ASP A 233 -10.72 14.53 -7.86
N GLY A 234 -10.50 13.44 -7.12
CA GLY A 234 -11.01 12.11 -7.42
C GLY A 234 -10.14 11.32 -8.40
N ALA A 235 -8.82 11.44 -8.32
CA ALA A 235 -7.88 10.66 -9.13
C ALA A 235 -8.09 9.15 -9.01
N PHE A 236 -8.45 8.68 -7.80
CA PHE A 236 -8.65 7.28 -7.50
C PHE A 236 -10.12 6.91 -7.32
N THR A 237 -10.43 5.62 -7.55
CA THR A 237 -11.77 5.07 -7.38
C THR A 237 -11.72 3.55 -7.18
N VAL A 238 -12.88 2.92 -6.99
CA VAL A 238 -13.02 1.47 -6.86
C VAL A 238 -12.82 0.76 -8.21
N PRO A 239 -12.32 -0.50 -8.23
CA PRO A 239 -12.24 -1.30 -9.43
C PRO A 239 -13.57 -1.40 -10.18
N GLY A 240 -13.55 -1.02 -11.46
CA GLY A 240 -14.71 -1.05 -12.33
C GLY A 240 -15.44 0.29 -12.51
N ASP A 241 -15.14 1.30 -11.69
CA ASP A 241 -15.63 2.67 -11.84
C ASP A 241 -14.62 3.59 -12.55
N GLY A 242 -13.43 3.07 -12.88
CA GLY A 242 -12.34 3.83 -13.46
C GLY A 242 -11.94 3.38 -14.85
N TYR A 243 -10.65 3.52 -15.13
CA TYR A 243 -10.07 3.28 -16.45
C TYR A 243 -9.46 1.88 -16.61
N ILE A 244 -9.21 1.15 -15.51
CA ILE A 244 -8.40 -0.07 -15.55
C ILE A 244 -9.19 -1.28 -16.08
N ASP A 245 -8.70 -1.91 -17.16
CA ASP A 245 -9.07 -3.28 -17.47
C ASP A 245 -8.18 -4.25 -16.65
N TYR A 246 -8.76 -4.86 -15.64
CA TYR A 246 -8.05 -5.80 -14.77
C TYR A 246 -7.82 -7.18 -15.40
N LYS A 247 -8.48 -7.53 -16.52
CA LYS A 247 -8.38 -8.87 -17.12
C LYS A 247 -6.93 -9.28 -17.49
N PRO A 248 -6.11 -8.43 -18.15
CA PRO A 248 -4.72 -8.76 -18.45
C PRO A 248 -3.89 -9.01 -17.18
N PHE A 249 -4.09 -8.19 -16.14
CA PHE A 249 -3.41 -8.32 -14.87
C PHE A 249 -3.77 -9.62 -14.14
N LEU A 250 -5.07 -9.90 -14.00
CA LEU A 250 -5.55 -11.14 -13.37
C LEU A 250 -5.06 -12.39 -14.11
N LYS A 251 -4.93 -12.31 -15.45
CA LYS A 251 -4.33 -13.40 -16.25
C LYS A 251 -2.88 -13.63 -15.83
N VAL A 252 -2.06 -12.58 -15.71
CA VAL A 252 -0.65 -12.70 -15.29
C VAL A 252 -0.55 -13.21 -13.85
N LEU A 253 -1.38 -12.73 -12.93
CA LEU A 253 -1.41 -13.25 -11.56
C LEU A 253 -1.71 -14.76 -11.53
N LYS A 254 -2.63 -15.21 -12.40
CA LYS A 254 -2.95 -16.65 -12.54
C LYS A 254 -1.75 -17.45 -13.11
N GLU A 255 -1.09 -16.95 -14.13
CA GLU A 255 0.09 -17.56 -14.74
C GLU A 255 1.24 -17.69 -13.75
N ASN A 256 1.42 -16.69 -12.89
CA ASN A 256 2.41 -16.69 -11.80
C ASN A 256 1.98 -17.49 -10.56
N ASN A 257 0.84 -18.18 -10.58
CA ASN A 257 0.28 -18.89 -9.43
C ASN A 257 0.13 -18.00 -8.18
N TYR A 258 -0.16 -16.72 -8.35
CA TYR A 258 -0.35 -15.81 -7.24
C TYR A 258 -1.37 -16.35 -6.23
N ASN A 259 -1.00 -16.34 -4.96
CA ASN A 259 -1.81 -16.83 -3.86
C ASN A 259 -1.74 -15.84 -2.70
N GLY A 260 -2.57 -14.82 -2.75
CA GLY A 260 -2.53 -13.72 -1.78
C GLY A 260 -3.84 -12.94 -1.75
N TRP A 261 -3.72 -11.72 -1.26
CA TRP A 261 -4.83 -10.79 -1.17
C TRP A 261 -4.86 -9.86 -2.38
N LEU A 262 -6.05 -9.63 -2.92
CA LEU A 262 -6.36 -8.47 -3.73
C LEU A 262 -7.14 -7.53 -2.83
N VAL A 263 -6.53 -6.43 -2.45
CA VAL A 263 -7.11 -5.44 -1.56
C VAL A 263 -7.66 -4.30 -2.39
N VAL A 264 -8.95 -4.07 -2.30
CA VAL A 264 -9.57 -2.86 -2.88
C VAL A 264 -9.14 -1.68 -2.03
N GLU A 265 -8.50 -0.71 -2.65
CA GLU A 265 -8.06 0.51 -2.00
C GLU A 265 -8.60 1.72 -2.77
N ALA A 266 -9.79 2.15 -2.37
CA ALA A 266 -10.43 3.34 -2.93
C ALA A 266 -10.08 4.55 -2.06
N GLU A 267 -9.01 5.23 -2.42
CA GLU A 267 -8.61 6.46 -1.78
C GLU A 267 -9.45 7.61 -2.32
N GLN A 268 -10.56 7.90 -1.64
CA GLN A 268 -11.52 8.90 -2.07
C GLN A 268 -12.20 9.58 -0.87
N ASP A 269 -12.82 10.72 -1.14
CA ASP A 269 -13.57 11.47 -0.14
C ASP A 269 -14.89 10.76 0.17
N PRO A 270 -15.10 10.20 1.38
CA PRO A 270 -16.32 9.45 1.71
C PRO A 270 -17.59 10.33 1.72
N SER A 271 -17.47 11.64 1.75
CA SER A 271 -18.61 12.56 1.61
C SER A 271 -19.11 12.66 0.17
N LYS A 272 -18.25 12.32 -0.80
CA LYS A 272 -18.56 12.34 -2.25
C LYS A 272 -18.83 10.95 -2.81
N ALA A 273 -18.15 9.96 -2.29
CA ALA A 273 -18.27 8.58 -2.72
C ALA A 273 -18.50 7.69 -1.48
N ASN A 274 -19.69 7.12 -1.36
CA ASN A 274 -20.03 6.22 -0.27
C ASN A 274 -19.16 4.96 -0.35
N PRO A 275 -18.44 4.58 0.73
CA PRO A 275 -17.60 3.39 0.75
C PRO A 275 -18.35 2.10 0.50
#